data_d6047d616ae4b70c998d2f7757d6fe5c
#
_entry.id   d6047d616ae4b70c998d2f7757d6fe5c
#
_cell.length_a   1.000
_cell.length_b   1.000
_cell.length_c   1.000
_cell.angle_alpha   90.00
_cell.angle_beta   90.00
_cell.angle_gamma   90.00
#
_symmetry.space_group_name_H-M   'P 1'
#
loop_
_entity.id
_entity.type
_entity.pdbx_description
1 polymer ?
#
loop_
_entity_poly.entity_id
_entity_poly.type
_entity_poly.pdbx_seq_one_letter_code
_entity_poly.pdbx_strand_id
1 'polypeptide(L)'
;MTSAGIIQRNRRLIFSVTVAALAMSISGCATTDKTTTGSIAPAASTASPTGNFDHMNAQQLAQASTSLGARYQSNPKDKATAMNFAAVLRMMGRNDQALAVMRSLAIAYPKDREVLAAYGKALASSGEFEAALDAVRRAQTPEYPDWKLLSAEAAILDQLGKTTEARDIYKRAMDLNPNEASLLSNLGMSYVLSGELNTAETYMRRAVNAQGADSRVRQNLALVVGLQGRFPEAETIAKQELSPQQAEANVKYLRSMLAQQNSWTMLKDKKKPNS
;
A
#
# COMPACT_ATOMS: atom_id res chain seq x y z
N MET A 1 4.90 20.55 71.27
CA MET A 1 5.71 19.35 71.05
C MET A 1 5.69 19.06 69.58
N THR A 2 6.71 19.37 68.94
CA THR A 2 7.27 19.30 67.62
C THR A 2 7.24 17.91 67.02
N SER A 3 6.83 17.79 65.71
CA SER A 3 7.42 16.82 64.87
C SER A 3 7.38 17.34 63.42
N ALA A 4 8.57 17.49 62.86
CA ALA A 4 8.86 17.99 61.54
C ALA A 4 8.69 16.86 60.49
N GLY A 5 7.92 17.11 59.43
CA GLY A 5 7.82 16.23 58.25
C GLY A 5 8.85 16.62 57.19
N ILE A 6 9.70 15.69 56.84
CA ILE A 6 10.77 15.83 55.84
C ILE A 6 10.18 15.73 54.45
N ILE A 7 10.29 16.82 53.70
CA ILE A 7 9.96 16.87 52.26
C ILE A 7 11.15 16.32 51.47
N GLN A 8 10.99 15.16 50.85
CA GLN A 8 11.98 14.56 49.97
C GLN A 8 11.80 15.09 48.56
N ARG A 9 12.72 15.93 48.12
CA ARG A 9 12.74 16.66 46.85
C ARG A 9 13.51 15.84 45.81
N ASN A 10 12.81 15.13 44.94
CA ASN A 10 13.43 14.41 43.84
C ASN A 10 13.98 15.38 42.76
N ARG A 11 15.30 15.55 42.73
CA ARG A 11 16.05 16.24 41.69
C ARG A 11 16.14 15.32 40.47
N ARG A 12 15.39 15.61 39.42
CA ARG A 12 15.62 15.05 38.10
C ARG A 12 16.80 15.75 37.48
N LEU A 13 17.91 15.02 37.30
CA LEU A 13 19.07 15.44 36.52
C LEU A 13 18.71 15.39 35.03
N ILE A 14 18.65 16.56 34.40
CA ILE A 14 18.53 16.73 32.96
C ILE A 14 19.94 16.65 32.39
N PHE A 15 20.29 15.56 31.72
CA PHE A 15 21.50 15.48 30.91
C PHE A 15 21.24 16.14 29.55
N SER A 16 21.74 17.36 29.40
CA SER A 16 21.81 18.03 28.09
C SER A 16 23.02 17.45 27.33
N VAL A 17 22.75 16.64 26.29
CA VAL A 17 23.76 16.22 25.34
C VAL A 17 23.70 17.21 24.18
N THR A 18 24.66 18.14 24.15
CA THR A 18 24.95 18.97 22.99
C THR A 18 25.72 18.14 21.96
N VAL A 19 25.05 17.75 20.86
CA VAL A 19 25.72 17.16 19.70
C VAL A 19 26.12 18.29 18.77
N ALA A 20 27.42 18.50 18.64
CA ALA A 20 28.01 19.41 17.69
C ALA A 20 27.79 18.91 16.25
N ALA A 21 27.15 19.73 15.43
CA ALA A 21 26.98 19.49 14.00
C ALA A 21 28.32 19.64 13.28
N LEU A 22 28.87 18.52 12.80
CA LEU A 22 29.98 18.54 11.83
C LEU A 22 29.34 18.35 10.43
N ALA A 23 29.28 19.45 9.69
CA ALA A 23 28.86 19.46 8.29
C ALA A 23 29.97 18.83 7.43
N MET A 24 29.77 17.59 6.99
CA MET A 24 30.51 17.01 5.87
C MET A 24 29.59 16.94 4.67
N SER A 25 29.78 17.80 3.71
CA SER A 25 29.24 17.77 2.37
C SER A 25 29.81 16.57 1.62
N ILE A 26 29.06 15.46 1.56
CA ILE A 26 29.33 14.37 0.65
C ILE A 26 28.29 14.46 -0.46
N SER A 27 28.73 14.97 -1.62
CA SER A 27 28.01 14.85 -2.88
C SER A 27 28.03 13.37 -3.30
N GLY A 28 27.06 12.62 -2.85
CA GLY A 28 26.79 11.26 -3.29
C GLY A 28 25.47 11.25 -4.03
N CYS A 29 25.48 11.00 -5.33
CA CYS A 29 24.30 10.60 -6.09
C CYS A 29 23.77 9.30 -5.47
N ALA A 30 22.87 9.42 -4.50
CA ALA A 30 22.11 8.29 -4.03
C ALA A 30 20.96 8.07 -5.01
N THR A 31 21.17 7.17 -5.97
CA THR A 31 20.08 6.46 -6.62
C THR A 31 19.36 5.69 -5.50
N THR A 32 18.28 6.26 -4.98
CA THR A 32 17.38 5.54 -4.08
C THR A 32 16.64 4.49 -4.92
N ASP A 33 17.23 3.32 -5.03
CA ASP A 33 16.50 2.12 -5.46
C ASP A 33 15.37 1.89 -4.45
N LYS A 34 14.15 2.23 -4.86
CA LYS A 34 12.95 1.89 -4.12
C LYS A 34 12.78 0.37 -4.19
N THR A 35 13.33 -0.33 -3.21
CA THR A 35 12.94 -1.72 -2.94
C THR A 35 11.46 -1.71 -2.56
N THR A 36 10.62 -2.01 -3.53
CA THR A 36 9.18 -2.14 -3.32
C THR A 36 8.94 -3.52 -2.72
N THR A 37 9.04 -3.64 -1.40
CA THR A 37 8.43 -4.75 -0.69
C THR A 37 6.94 -4.68 -0.95
N GLY A 38 6.35 -5.79 -1.44
CA GLY A 38 4.99 -5.91 -1.93
C GLY A 38 3.97 -5.10 -1.14
N SER A 39 3.77 -3.87 -1.57
CA SER A 39 2.68 -3.04 -1.11
C SER A 39 1.41 -3.64 -1.68
N ILE A 40 0.44 -3.98 -0.85
CA ILE A 40 -0.91 -4.25 -1.30
C ILE A 40 -1.37 -3.00 -2.04
N ALA A 41 -1.27 -3.04 -3.38
CA ALA A 41 -1.71 -1.92 -4.19
C ALA A 41 -3.22 -1.82 -4.04
N PRO A 42 -3.77 -0.66 -3.67
CA PRO A 42 -5.20 -0.46 -3.75
C PRO A 42 -5.65 -0.77 -5.18
N ALA A 43 -6.77 -1.45 -5.29
CA ALA A 43 -7.34 -1.99 -6.53
C ALA A 43 -7.15 -1.08 -7.73
N ALA A 44 -6.76 -1.70 -8.84
CA ALA A 44 -6.46 -1.05 -10.09
C ALA A 44 -7.59 -0.13 -10.58
N SER A 45 -7.14 0.94 -11.22
CA SER A 45 -7.91 2.02 -11.79
C SER A 45 -9.27 1.62 -12.39
N THR A 46 -10.33 2.22 -11.90
CA THR A 46 -11.50 2.54 -12.72
C THR A 46 -11.02 3.37 -13.90
N ALA A 47 -11.39 3.02 -15.11
CA ALA A 47 -11.20 3.89 -16.26
C ALA A 47 -12.06 5.15 -16.04
N SER A 48 -11.51 6.10 -15.31
CA SER A 48 -12.03 7.46 -15.23
C SER A 48 -11.54 8.22 -16.45
N PRO A 49 -12.21 9.29 -16.89
CA PRO A 49 -11.72 10.23 -17.92
C PRO A 49 -10.46 10.98 -17.46
N THR A 50 -9.84 10.54 -16.41
CA THR A 50 -8.58 10.97 -15.83
C THR A 50 -7.42 10.42 -16.66
N GLY A 51 -6.42 11.24 -16.95
CA GLY A 51 -5.30 10.91 -17.82
C GLY A 51 -4.62 9.59 -17.44
N ASN A 52 -4.19 8.86 -18.44
CA ASN A 52 -3.42 7.62 -18.23
C ASN A 52 -1.99 7.98 -17.79
N PHE A 53 -1.75 7.94 -16.50
CA PHE A 53 -0.45 8.25 -15.89
C PHE A 53 0.39 6.99 -15.61
N ASP A 54 -0.17 5.79 -15.77
CA ASP A 54 0.41 4.52 -15.33
C ASP A 54 1.76 4.19 -16.01
N HIS A 55 2.03 4.77 -17.19
CA HIS A 55 3.26 4.58 -17.94
C HIS A 55 4.26 5.75 -17.81
N MET A 56 3.96 6.74 -16.98
CA MET A 56 4.83 7.90 -16.82
C MET A 56 6.04 7.56 -15.94
N ASN A 57 7.22 7.97 -16.38
CA ASN A 57 8.42 7.93 -15.55
C ASN A 57 8.42 9.08 -14.49
N ALA A 58 9.38 9.05 -13.56
CA ALA A 58 9.45 10.01 -12.47
C ALA A 58 9.52 11.49 -12.94
N GLN A 59 10.21 11.76 -14.04
CA GLN A 59 10.33 13.12 -14.59
C GLN A 59 8.99 13.59 -15.18
N GLN A 60 8.31 12.72 -15.92
CA GLN A 60 6.99 13.02 -16.48
C GLN A 60 5.94 13.24 -15.39
N LEU A 61 5.96 12.44 -14.32
CA LEU A 61 5.10 12.63 -13.16
C LEU A 61 5.37 13.96 -12.46
N ALA A 62 6.64 14.37 -12.33
CA ALA A 62 7.00 15.67 -11.75
C ALA A 62 6.46 16.84 -12.60
N GLN A 63 6.59 16.78 -13.92
CA GLN A 63 6.04 17.77 -14.84
C GLN A 63 4.52 17.83 -14.79
N ALA A 64 3.84 16.66 -14.79
CA ALA A 64 2.40 16.57 -14.64
C ALA A 64 1.92 17.16 -13.30
N SER A 65 2.64 16.86 -12.22
CA SER A 65 2.35 17.42 -10.89
C SER A 65 2.43 18.95 -10.86
N THR A 66 3.44 19.54 -11.51
CA THR A 66 3.60 21.00 -11.60
C THR A 66 2.46 21.63 -12.38
N SER A 67 2.16 21.10 -13.57
CA SER A 67 1.09 21.62 -14.44
C SER A 67 -0.30 21.49 -13.80
N LEU A 68 -0.61 20.29 -13.28
CA LEU A 68 -1.91 20.04 -12.61
C LEU A 68 -2.03 20.84 -11.31
N GLY A 69 -0.93 21.02 -10.56
CA GLY A 69 -0.90 21.82 -9.35
C GLY A 69 -1.24 23.29 -9.63
N ALA A 70 -0.68 23.90 -10.68
CA ALA A 70 -1.00 25.26 -11.09
C ALA A 70 -2.50 25.41 -11.48
N ARG A 71 -3.03 24.44 -12.24
CA ARG A 71 -4.45 24.42 -12.62
C ARG A 71 -5.36 24.25 -11.40
N TYR A 72 -5.00 23.36 -10.48
CA TYR A 72 -5.73 23.13 -9.24
C TYR A 72 -5.77 24.40 -8.37
N GLN A 73 -4.66 25.12 -8.25
CA GLN A 73 -4.61 26.40 -7.53
C GLN A 73 -5.55 27.46 -8.15
N SER A 74 -5.67 27.49 -9.48
CA SER A 74 -6.57 28.40 -10.18
C SER A 74 -8.05 28.04 -10.00
N ASN A 75 -8.38 26.76 -9.96
CA ASN A 75 -9.75 26.26 -9.77
C ASN A 75 -9.78 24.95 -8.97
N PRO A 76 -9.76 25.04 -7.62
CA PRO A 76 -9.72 23.85 -6.75
C PRO A 76 -10.98 22.98 -6.82
N LYS A 77 -12.08 23.50 -7.36
CA LYS A 77 -13.35 22.78 -7.51
C LYS A 77 -13.50 22.10 -8.87
N ASP A 78 -12.54 22.28 -9.79
CA ASP A 78 -12.57 21.52 -11.04
C ASP A 78 -12.29 20.04 -10.77
N LYS A 79 -13.35 19.23 -10.92
CA LYS A 79 -13.34 17.81 -10.58
C LYS A 79 -12.22 17.06 -11.30
N ALA A 80 -12.10 17.26 -12.62
CA ALA A 80 -11.13 16.51 -13.43
C ALA A 80 -9.69 16.89 -13.06
N THR A 81 -9.40 18.17 -12.89
CA THR A 81 -8.06 18.65 -12.47
C THR A 81 -7.69 18.13 -11.08
N ALA A 82 -8.60 18.24 -10.10
CA ALA A 82 -8.33 17.78 -8.73
C ALA A 82 -8.09 16.27 -8.67
N MET A 83 -8.91 15.46 -9.36
CA MET A 83 -8.75 14.01 -9.41
C MET A 83 -7.43 13.61 -10.08
N ASN A 84 -7.08 14.22 -11.21
CA ASN A 84 -5.81 13.96 -11.90
C ASN A 84 -4.61 14.38 -11.05
N PHE A 85 -4.69 15.54 -10.40
CA PHE A 85 -3.62 16.01 -9.52
C PHE A 85 -3.41 15.07 -8.33
N ALA A 86 -4.47 14.65 -7.65
CA ALA A 86 -4.40 13.67 -6.58
C ALA A 86 -3.84 12.32 -7.05
N ALA A 87 -4.22 11.85 -8.25
CA ALA A 87 -3.69 10.62 -8.83
C ALA A 87 -2.16 10.70 -9.04
N VAL A 88 -1.68 11.79 -9.64
CA VAL A 88 -0.24 12.01 -9.86
C VAL A 88 0.52 12.13 -8.53
N LEU A 89 0.00 12.88 -7.56
CA LEU A 89 0.59 12.99 -6.22
C LEU A 89 0.75 11.62 -5.56
N ARG A 90 -0.27 10.78 -5.63
CA ARG A 90 -0.25 9.43 -5.08
C ARG A 90 0.80 8.55 -5.77
N MET A 91 0.92 8.62 -7.10
CA MET A 91 1.95 7.88 -7.85
C MET A 91 3.37 8.33 -7.49
N MET A 92 3.53 9.58 -7.08
CA MET A 92 4.79 10.12 -6.54
C MET A 92 5.01 9.78 -5.06
N GLY A 93 4.12 9.02 -4.41
CA GLY A 93 4.17 8.69 -2.99
C GLY A 93 3.83 9.88 -2.05
N ARG A 94 3.29 10.98 -2.59
CA ARG A 94 2.89 12.18 -1.83
C ARG A 94 1.44 12.01 -1.31
N ASN A 95 1.22 10.95 -0.53
CA ASN A 95 -0.12 10.49 -0.16
C ASN A 95 -0.91 11.53 0.65
N ASP A 96 -0.27 12.24 1.60
CA ASP A 96 -0.95 13.25 2.43
C ASP A 96 -1.45 14.43 1.60
N GLN A 97 -0.67 14.83 0.58
CA GLN A 97 -1.09 15.90 -0.32
C GLN A 97 -2.22 15.44 -1.25
N ALA A 98 -2.16 14.22 -1.76
CA ALA A 98 -3.25 13.63 -2.53
C ALA A 98 -4.54 13.55 -1.70
N LEU A 99 -4.43 13.16 -0.44
CA LEU A 99 -5.56 13.11 0.49
C LEU A 99 -6.14 14.50 0.75
N ALA A 100 -5.31 15.52 0.96
CA ALA A 100 -5.79 16.89 1.18
C ALA A 100 -6.59 17.41 -0.03
N VAL A 101 -6.10 17.17 -1.26
CA VAL A 101 -6.81 17.51 -2.50
C VAL A 101 -8.15 16.77 -2.58
N MET A 102 -8.16 15.46 -2.34
CA MET A 102 -9.38 14.65 -2.43
C MET A 102 -10.38 14.95 -1.33
N ARG A 103 -9.91 15.30 -0.11
CA ARG A 103 -10.79 15.74 0.98
C ARG A 103 -11.53 17.03 0.62
N SER A 104 -10.84 18.01 0.05
CA SER A 104 -11.47 19.25 -0.44
C SER A 104 -12.50 18.95 -1.53
N LEU A 105 -12.17 18.06 -2.47
CA LEU A 105 -13.08 17.70 -3.55
C LEU A 105 -14.32 16.94 -3.05
N ALA A 106 -14.17 16.03 -2.09
CA ALA A 106 -15.27 15.27 -1.50
C ALA A 106 -16.26 16.16 -0.72
N ILE A 107 -15.77 17.25 -0.13
CA ILE A 107 -16.64 18.28 0.48
C ILE A 107 -17.47 19.00 -0.60
N ALA A 108 -16.87 19.31 -1.75
CA ALA A 108 -17.55 19.98 -2.85
C ALA A 108 -18.54 19.04 -3.59
N TYR A 109 -18.26 17.73 -3.63
CA TYR A 109 -19.02 16.71 -4.34
C TYR A 109 -19.41 15.52 -3.43
N PRO A 110 -20.19 15.70 -2.37
CA PRO A 110 -20.39 14.72 -1.31
C PRO A 110 -21.18 13.47 -1.70
N LYS A 111 -21.82 13.48 -2.88
CA LYS A 111 -22.60 12.37 -3.43
C LYS A 111 -22.07 11.85 -4.77
N ASP A 112 -21.00 12.42 -5.27
CA ASP A 112 -20.39 11.97 -6.52
C ASP A 112 -19.61 10.69 -6.28
N ARG A 113 -20.08 9.60 -6.89
CA ARG A 113 -19.52 8.25 -6.71
C ARG A 113 -18.06 8.16 -7.11
N GLU A 114 -17.67 8.82 -8.19
CA GLU A 114 -16.30 8.81 -8.70
C GLU A 114 -15.37 9.55 -7.72
N VAL A 115 -15.81 10.70 -7.20
CA VAL A 115 -15.08 11.45 -6.18
C VAL A 115 -14.95 10.64 -4.89
N LEU A 116 -16.04 10.03 -4.42
CA LEU A 116 -16.01 9.19 -3.21
C LEU A 116 -15.08 7.97 -3.36
N ALA A 117 -15.09 7.31 -4.54
CA ALA A 117 -14.19 6.22 -4.85
C ALA A 117 -12.71 6.65 -4.82
N ALA A 118 -12.39 7.79 -5.45
CA ALA A 118 -11.04 8.33 -5.47
C ALA A 118 -10.60 8.83 -4.08
N TYR A 119 -11.52 9.42 -3.31
CA TYR A 119 -11.28 9.83 -1.92
C TYR A 119 -10.99 8.63 -1.02
N GLY A 120 -11.79 7.55 -1.12
CA GLY A 120 -11.53 6.30 -0.40
C GLY A 120 -10.15 5.72 -0.71
N LYS A 121 -9.73 5.77 -1.98
CA LYS A 121 -8.39 5.35 -2.40
C LYS A 121 -7.28 6.21 -1.80
N ALA A 122 -7.48 7.54 -1.72
CA ALA A 122 -6.52 8.45 -1.10
C ALA A 122 -6.40 8.21 0.41
N LEU A 123 -7.54 8.03 1.10
CA LEU A 123 -7.60 7.67 2.52
C LEU A 123 -6.84 6.36 2.81
N ALA A 124 -7.11 5.31 2.02
CA ALA A 124 -6.42 4.03 2.16
C ALA A 124 -4.90 4.15 1.95
N SER A 125 -4.47 4.97 0.99
CA SER A 125 -3.04 5.22 0.72
C SER A 125 -2.34 5.99 1.84
N SER A 126 -3.08 6.73 2.68
CA SER A 126 -2.58 7.43 3.87
C SER A 126 -2.80 6.65 5.17
N GLY A 127 -3.36 5.42 5.10
CA GLY A 127 -3.58 4.55 6.26
C GLY A 127 -4.86 4.86 7.05
N GLU A 128 -5.72 5.76 6.57
CA GLU A 128 -7.01 6.09 7.21
C GLU A 128 -8.08 5.06 6.79
N PHE A 129 -7.92 3.79 7.20
CA PHE A 129 -8.67 2.66 6.65
C PHE A 129 -10.16 2.66 6.97
N GLU A 130 -10.57 3.07 8.18
CA GLU A 130 -11.99 3.17 8.56
C GLU A 130 -12.72 4.22 7.73
N ALA A 131 -12.10 5.39 7.55
CA ALA A 131 -12.65 6.46 6.72
C ALA A 131 -12.67 6.06 5.24
N ALA A 132 -11.65 5.32 4.78
CA ALA A 132 -11.59 4.78 3.43
C ALA A 132 -12.74 3.81 3.16
N LEU A 133 -13.05 2.92 4.13
CA LEU A 133 -14.14 1.97 4.05
C LEU A 133 -15.49 2.67 3.90
N ASP A 134 -15.74 3.71 4.73
CA ASP A 134 -16.96 4.52 4.61
C ASP A 134 -17.08 5.18 3.23
N ALA A 135 -16.02 5.82 2.76
CA ALA A 135 -16.03 6.49 1.46
C ALA A 135 -16.28 5.52 0.30
N VAL A 136 -15.65 4.35 0.29
CA VAL A 136 -15.83 3.33 -0.75
C VAL A 136 -17.25 2.75 -0.70
N ARG A 137 -17.79 2.47 0.48
CA ARG A 137 -19.17 1.97 0.64
C ARG A 137 -20.20 2.98 0.15
N ARG A 138 -19.99 4.26 0.41
CA ARG A 138 -20.86 5.33 -0.12
C ARG A 138 -20.75 5.53 -1.63
N ALA A 139 -19.61 5.17 -2.23
CA ALA A 139 -19.45 5.18 -3.69
C ALA A 139 -20.20 4.02 -4.37
N GLN A 140 -20.52 2.94 -3.65
CA GLN A 140 -21.28 1.81 -4.19
C GLN A 140 -22.79 2.09 -4.23
N THR A 141 -23.48 1.51 -5.21
CA THR A 141 -24.94 1.45 -5.24
C THR A 141 -25.39 0.03 -5.53
N PRO A 142 -26.47 -0.45 -4.89
CA PRO A 142 -27.00 -1.79 -5.15
C PRO A 142 -27.40 -2.02 -6.61
N GLU A 143 -27.84 -0.96 -7.29
CA GLU A 143 -28.34 -1.02 -8.68
C GLU A 143 -27.23 -1.18 -9.70
N TYR A 144 -26.01 -0.73 -9.36
CA TYR A 144 -24.83 -0.77 -10.25
C TYR A 144 -23.62 -1.27 -9.46
N PRO A 145 -23.56 -2.57 -9.17
CA PRO A 145 -22.42 -3.15 -8.46
C PRO A 145 -21.15 -3.01 -9.32
N ASP A 146 -20.10 -2.47 -8.72
CA ASP A 146 -18.80 -2.26 -9.35
C ASP A 146 -17.77 -3.17 -8.70
N TRP A 147 -17.25 -4.16 -9.45
CA TRP A 147 -16.26 -5.10 -8.96
C TRP A 147 -14.98 -4.41 -8.46
N LYS A 148 -14.62 -3.24 -9.02
CA LYS A 148 -13.44 -2.48 -8.61
C LYS A 148 -13.63 -1.85 -7.23
N LEU A 149 -14.83 -1.34 -6.95
CA LEU A 149 -15.17 -0.83 -5.62
C LEU A 149 -15.27 -1.95 -4.60
N LEU A 150 -15.85 -3.10 -4.96
CA LEU A 150 -15.85 -4.30 -4.10
C LEU A 150 -14.42 -4.77 -3.80
N SER A 151 -13.55 -4.82 -4.82
CA SER A 151 -12.14 -5.18 -4.60
C SER A 151 -11.40 -4.18 -3.70
N ALA A 152 -11.70 -2.89 -3.83
CA ALA A 152 -11.13 -1.86 -2.96
C ALA A 152 -11.65 -1.99 -1.52
N GLU A 153 -12.96 -2.22 -1.33
CA GLU A 153 -13.56 -2.49 -0.02
C GLU A 153 -12.89 -3.69 0.66
N ALA A 154 -12.77 -4.80 -0.07
CA ALA A 154 -12.12 -6.01 0.45
C ALA A 154 -10.66 -5.77 0.85
N ALA A 155 -9.89 -5.06 0.02
CA ALA A 155 -8.50 -4.72 0.35
C ALA A 155 -8.38 -3.85 1.61
N ILE A 156 -9.31 -2.92 1.82
CA ILE A 156 -9.37 -2.09 3.03
C ILE A 156 -9.75 -2.95 4.26
N LEU A 157 -10.70 -3.86 4.11
CA LEU A 157 -11.07 -4.80 5.19
C LEU A 157 -9.91 -5.70 5.60
N ASP A 158 -9.08 -6.15 4.65
CA ASP A 158 -7.85 -6.89 4.95
C ASP A 158 -6.87 -6.04 5.78
N GLN A 159 -6.70 -4.75 5.46
CA GLN A 159 -5.87 -3.83 6.26
C GLN A 159 -6.41 -3.63 7.68
N LEU A 160 -7.72 -3.71 7.86
CA LEU A 160 -8.41 -3.67 9.16
C LEU A 160 -8.38 -5.01 9.91
N GLY A 161 -7.74 -6.06 9.35
CA GLY A 161 -7.70 -7.40 9.93
C GLY A 161 -9.00 -8.18 9.81
N LYS A 162 -9.99 -7.69 9.06
CA LYS A 162 -11.30 -8.32 8.83
C LYS A 162 -11.26 -9.27 7.63
N THR A 163 -10.31 -10.19 7.63
CA THR A 163 -9.96 -11.02 6.46
C THR A 163 -11.13 -11.91 5.99
N THR A 164 -11.96 -12.41 6.90
CA THR A 164 -13.14 -13.23 6.51
C THR A 164 -14.14 -12.37 5.72
N GLU A 165 -14.47 -11.18 6.22
CA GLU A 165 -15.37 -10.23 5.54
C GLU A 165 -14.76 -9.81 4.18
N ALA A 166 -13.45 -9.52 4.14
CA ALA A 166 -12.74 -9.20 2.91
C ALA A 166 -12.92 -10.29 1.83
N ARG A 167 -12.73 -11.55 2.19
CA ARG A 167 -12.86 -12.68 1.26
C ARG A 167 -14.27 -12.86 0.71
N ASP A 168 -15.30 -12.59 1.50
CA ASP A 168 -16.68 -12.64 1.02
C ASP A 168 -16.97 -11.50 0.04
N ILE A 169 -16.40 -10.30 0.26
CA ILE A 169 -16.49 -9.20 -0.68
C ILE A 169 -15.68 -9.49 -1.96
N TYR A 170 -14.48 -10.10 -1.86
CA TYR A 170 -13.73 -10.53 -3.06
C TYR A 170 -14.50 -11.55 -3.88
N LYS A 171 -15.18 -12.53 -3.27
CA LYS A 171 -16.03 -13.49 -4.00
C LYS A 171 -17.11 -12.78 -4.79
N ARG A 172 -17.82 -11.84 -4.17
CA ARG A 172 -18.82 -11.00 -4.86
C ARG A 172 -18.22 -10.21 -6.02
N ALA A 173 -17.01 -9.67 -5.87
CA ALA A 173 -16.31 -9.01 -6.96
C ALA A 173 -15.98 -9.98 -8.10
N MET A 174 -15.58 -11.21 -7.77
CA MET A 174 -15.30 -12.27 -8.75
C MET A 174 -16.55 -12.76 -9.48
N ASP A 175 -17.74 -12.72 -8.86
CA ASP A 175 -18.99 -13.01 -9.54
C ASP A 175 -19.26 -12.03 -10.69
N LEU A 176 -18.79 -10.79 -10.57
CA LEU A 176 -18.90 -9.74 -11.59
C LEU A 176 -17.78 -9.79 -12.64
N ASN A 177 -16.56 -10.14 -12.23
CA ASN A 177 -15.39 -10.20 -13.13
C ASN A 177 -14.40 -11.30 -12.68
N PRO A 178 -14.66 -12.58 -13.07
CA PRO A 178 -13.95 -13.74 -12.52
C PRO A 178 -12.49 -13.89 -12.96
N ASN A 179 -12.09 -13.23 -14.07
CA ASN A 179 -10.76 -13.39 -14.68
C ASN A 179 -9.97 -12.09 -14.70
N GLU A 180 -10.27 -11.17 -13.83
CA GLU A 180 -9.52 -9.92 -13.69
C GLU A 180 -8.21 -10.16 -12.91
N ALA A 181 -7.07 -9.88 -13.54
CA ALA A 181 -5.76 -10.15 -12.97
C ALA A 181 -5.54 -9.45 -11.61
N SER A 182 -5.94 -8.17 -11.52
CA SER A 182 -5.77 -7.38 -10.30
C SER A 182 -6.63 -7.90 -9.15
N LEU A 183 -7.85 -8.34 -9.43
CA LEU A 183 -8.77 -8.90 -8.44
C LEU A 183 -8.25 -10.24 -7.89
N LEU A 184 -7.83 -11.14 -8.80
CA LEU A 184 -7.22 -12.42 -8.43
C LEU A 184 -5.94 -12.23 -7.60
N SER A 185 -5.11 -11.25 -7.97
CA SER A 185 -3.90 -10.89 -7.23
C SER A 185 -4.23 -10.36 -5.83
N ASN A 186 -5.21 -9.47 -5.69
CA ASN A 186 -5.62 -8.93 -4.39
C ASN A 186 -6.15 -10.04 -3.47
N LEU A 187 -6.98 -10.95 -3.99
CA LEU A 187 -7.46 -12.11 -3.23
C LEU A 187 -6.30 -13.04 -2.84
N GLY A 188 -5.33 -13.27 -3.73
CA GLY A 188 -4.12 -14.00 -3.41
C GLY A 188 -3.34 -13.35 -2.26
N MET A 189 -3.20 -12.01 -2.26
CA MET A 189 -2.57 -11.29 -1.15
C MET A 189 -3.35 -11.38 0.15
N SER A 190 -4.69 -11.42 0.11
CA SER A 190 -5.52 -11.68 1.29
C SER A 190 -5.17 -13.04 1.94
N TYR A 191 -4.91 -14.06 1.12
CA TYR A 191 -4.44 -15.37 1.62
C TYR A 191 -3.00 -15.33 2.17
N VAL A 192 -2.15 -14.45 1.64
CA VAL A 192 -0.79 -14.22 2.22
C VAL A 192 -0.92 -13.66 3.65
N LEU A 193 -1.81 -12.68 3.88
CA LEU A 193 -2.02 -12.07 5.19
C LEU A 193 -2.45 -13.09 6.27
N SER A 194 -3.15 -14.14 5.87
CA SER A 194 -3.53 -15.24 6.79
C SER A 194 -2.54 -16.41 6.83
N GLY A 195 -1.43 -16.33 6.08
CA GLY A 195 -0.41 -17.39 6.02
C GLY A 195 -0.78 -18.59 5.14
N GLU A 196 -1.88 -18.52 4.38
CA GLU A 196 -2.34 -19.58 3.49
C GLU A 196 -1.61 -19.54 2.13
N LEU A 197 -0.28 -19.72 2.16
CA LEU A 197 0.60 -19.45 1.03
C LEU A 197 0.31 -20.33 -0.20
N ASN A 198 -0.15 -21.57 -0.03
CA ASN A 198 -0.51 -22.47 -1.15
C ASN A 198 -1.75 -21.97 -1.89
N THR A 199 -2.75 -21.53 -1.14
CA THR A 199 -3.97 -20.91 -1.72
C THR A 199 -3.62 -19.59 -2.40
N ALA A 200 -2.78 -18.77 -1.76
CA ALA A 200 -2.27 -17.52 -2.34
C ALA A 200 -1.58 -17.77 -3.68
N GLU A 201 -0.70 -18.75 -3.77
CA GLU A 201 -0.02 -19.11 -5.02
C GLU A 201 -1.01 -19.52 -6.12
N THR A 202 -2.03 -20.31 -5.78
CA THR A 202 -3.06 -20.73 -6.74
C THR A 202 -3.73 -19.52 -7.39
N TYR A 203 -4.13 -18.52 -6.59
CA TYR A 203 -4.75 -17.30 -7.11
C TYR A 203 -3.73 -16.43 -7.87
N MET A 204 -2.49 -16.33 -7.42
CA MET A 204 -1.44 -15.57 -8.11
C MET A 204 -1.09 -16.17 -9.48
N ARG A 205 -1.02 -17.50 -9.60
CA ARG A 205 -0.79 -18.16 -10.89
C ARG A 205 -1.97 -17.94 -11.86
N ARG A 206 -3.20 -17.95 -11.37
CA ARG A 206 -4.37 -17.55 -12.18
C ARG A 206 -4.26 -16.10 -12.60
N ALA A 207 -3.87 -15.21 -11.70
CA ALA A 207 -3.73 -13.78 -11.98
C ALA A 207 -2.69 -13.49 -13.06
N VAL A 208 -1.52 -14.16 -13.00
CA VAL A 208 -0.45 -14.00 -14.02
C VAL A 208 -0.89 -14.46 -15.41
N ASN A 209 -1.75 -15.46 -15.50
CA ASN A 209 -2.28 -15.97 -16.74
C ASN A 209 -3.56 -15.26 -17.22
N ALA A 210 -4.09 -14.34 -16.45
CA ALA A 210 -5.29 -13.58 -16.79
C ALA A 210 -4.97 -12.39 -17.69
N GLN A 211 -5.97 -11.95 -18.48
CA GLN A 211 -5.84 -10.76 -19.30
C GLN A 211 -5.59 -9.53 -18.42
N GLY A 212 -4.65 -8.68 -18.83
CA GLY A 212 -4.29 -7.47 -18.08
C GLY A 212 -3.30 -7.70 -16.93
N ALA A 213 -2.69 -8.90 -16.82
CA ALA A 213 -1.62 -9.14 -15.87
C ALA A 213 -0.45 -8.19 -16.11
N ASP A 214 -0.15 -7.37 -15.11
CA ASP A 214 0.95 -6.40 -15.12
C ASP A 214 2.18 -6.91 -14.34
N SER A 215 3.24 -6.11 -14.32
CA SER A 215 4.47 -6.40 -13.60
C SER A 215 4.23 -6.64 -12.10
N ARG A 216 3.27 -5.94 -11.46
CA ARG A 216 2.96 -6.11 -10.03
C ARG A 216 2.39 -7.49 -9.74
N VAL A 217 1.52 -8.00 -10.60
CA VAL A 217 0.94 -9.34 -10.46
C VAL A 217 2.03 -10.41 -10.48
N ARG A 218 3.00 -10.29 -11.40
CA ARG A 218 4.14 -11.21 -11.48
C ARG A 218 5.09 -11.07 -10.29
N GLN A 219 5.34 -9.84 -9.83
CA GLN A 219 6.14 -9.60 -8.61
C GLN A 219 5.46 -10.15 -7.35
N ASN A 220 4.13 -10.04 -7.25
CA ASN A 220 3.37 -10.65 -6.15
C ASN A 220 3.46 -12.19 -6.18
N LEU A 221 3.44 -12.82 -7.36
CA LEU A 221 3.69 -14.25 -7.47
C LEU A 221 5.10 -14.61 -6.99
N ALA A 222 6.13 -13.85 -7.41
CA ALA A 222 7.50 -14.07 -6.95
C ALA A 222 7.61 -13.95 -5.41
N LEU A 223 6.93 -12.96 -4.82
CA LEU A 223 6.86 -12.81 -3.36
C LEU A 223 6.25 -14.05 -2.70
N VAL A 224 5.09 -14.52 -3.16
CA VAL A 224 4.40 -15.67 -2.58
C VAL A 224 5.26 -16.93 -2.65
N VAL A 225 5.88 -17.20 -3.79
CA VAL A 225 6.79 -18.33 -3.99
C VAL A 225 8.03 -18.24 -3.08
N GLY A 226 8.56 -17.03 -2.93
CA GLY A 226 9.68 -16.76 -2.02
C GLY A 226 9.32 -16.91 -0.54
N LEU A 227 8.10 -16.51 -0.13
CA LEU A 227 7.59 -16.73 1.24
C LEU A 227 7.46 -18.22 1.59
N GLN A 228 7.26 -19.09 0.58
CA GLN A 228 7.30 -20.55 0.74
C GLN A 228 8.73 -21.12 0.82
N GLY A 229 9.77 -20.28 0.75
CA GLY A 229 11.16 -20.69 0.75
C GLY A 229 11.71 -21.15 -0.60
N ARG A 230 10.94 -21.07 -1.67
CA ARG A 230 11.31 -21.47 -3.04
C ARG A 230 12.07 -20.34 -3.75
N PHE A 231 13.19 -19.92 -3.17
CA PHE A 231 13.95 -18.73 -3.59
C PHE A 231 14.46 -18.77 -5.04
N PRO A 232 15.00 -19.90 -5.57
CA PRO A 232 15.44 -19.94 -6.97
C PRO A 232 14.29 -19.71 -7.97
N GLU A 233 13.10 -20.23 -7.68
CA GLU A 233 11.91 -20.03 -8.50
C GLU A 233 11.41 -18.59 -8.39
N ALA A 234 11.35 -18.02 -7.19
CA ALA A 234 11.00 -16.63 -6.97
C ALA A 234 11.89 -15.66 -7.75
N GLU A 235 13.22 -15.93 -7.77
CA GLU A 235 14.18 -15.15 -8.54
C GLU A 235 13.95 -15.27 -10.05
N THR A 236 13.66 -16.49 -10.53
CA THR A 236 13.35 -16.72 -11.95
C THR A 236 12.10 -15.93 -12.39
N ILE A 237 11.04 -15.92 -11.56
CA ILE A 237 9.82 -15.17 -11.83
C ILE A 237 10.12 -13.65 -11.80
N ALA A 238 10.87 -13.19 -10.81
CA ALA A 238 11.21 -11.77 -10.66
C ALA A 238 12.06 -11.25 -11.83
N LYS A 239 12.97 -12.05 -12.38
CA LYS A 239 13.81 -11.70 -13.56
C LYS A 239 13.03 -11.46 -14.85
N GLN A 240 11.77 -11.85 -14.91
CA GLN A 240 10.91 -11.53 -16.08
C GLN A 240 10.53 -10.05 -16.12
N GLU A 241 10.62 -9.35 -14.98
CA GLU A 241 10.17 -7.97 -14.82
C GLU A 241 11.27 -7.01 -14.33
N LEU A 242 12.27 -7.54 -13.64
CA LEU A 242 13.34 -6.79 -13.01
C LEU A 242 14.70 -7.12 -13.63
N SER A 243 15.65 -6.22 -13.51
CA SER A 243 17.03 -6.58 -13.84
C SER A 243 17.51 -7.75 -12.97
N PRO A 244 18.45 -8.56 -13.45
CA PRO A 244 18.99 -9.69 -12.66
C PRO A 244 19.46 -9.26 -11.27
N GLN A 245 20.12 -8.10 -11.15
CA GLN A 245 20.62 -7.56 -9.90
C GLN A 245 19.48 -7.19 -8.93
N GLN A 246 18.41 -6.56 -9.45
CA GLN A 246 17.24 -6.22 -8.64
C GLN A 246 16.49 -7.46 -8.16
N ALA A 247 16.30 -8.44 -9.04
CA ALA A 247 15.65 -9.71 -8.67
C ALA A 247 16.43 -10.46 -7.57
N GLU A 248 17.75 -10.56 -7.72
CA GLU A 248 18.63 -11.16 -6.70
C GLU A 248 18.56 -10.40 -5.37
N ALA A 249 18.65 -9.06 -5.41
CA ALA A 249 18.57 -8.22 -4.21
C ALA A 249 17.24 -8.41 -3.47
N ASN A 250 16.11 -8.45 -4.19
CA ASN A 250 14.79 -8.65 -3.61
C ASN A 250 14.67 -10.03 -2.94
N VAL A 251 15.14 -11.07 -3.59
CA VAL A 251 15.10 -12.44 -3.04
C VAL A 251 16.05 -12.58 -1.84
N LYS A 252 17.23 -11.99 -1.89
CA LYS A 252 18.17 -11.96 -0.77
C LYS A 252 17.57 -11.25 0.45
N TYR A 253 16.91 -10.11 0.22
CA TYR A 253 16.21 -9.37 1.28
C TYR A 253 15.09 -10.21 1.90
N LEU A 254 14.24 -10.84 1.09
CA LEU A 254 13.17 -11.71 1.57
C LEU A 254 13.71 -12.89 2.39
N ARG A 255 14.78 -13.54 1.91
CA ARG A 255 15.46 -14.63 2.64
C ARG A 255 15.97 -14.17 4.00
N SER A 256 16.59 -12.97 4.07
CA SER A 256 17.10 -12.43 5.33
C SER A 256 15.99 -12.12 6.33
N MET A 257 14.87 -11.56 5.87
CA MET A 257 13.69 -11.31 6.70
C MET A 257 13.11 -12.60 7.30
N LEU A 258 12.94 -13.63 6.48
CA LEU A 258 12.43 -14.93 6.94
C LEU A 258 13.39 -15.61 7.93
N ALA A 259 14.69 -15.55 7.70
CA ALA A 259 15.69 -16.06 8.63
C ALA A 259 15.65 -15.33 9.98
N GLN A 260 15.50 -14.02 9.97
CA GLN A 260 15.37 -13.21 11.18
C GLN A 260 14.08 -13.54 11.96
N GLN A 261 12.95 -13.69 11.26
CA GLN A 261 11.68 -14.06 11.87
C GLN A 261 11.75 -15.43 12.55
N ASN A 262 12.35 -16.43 11.89
CA ASN A 262 12.55 -17.76 12.45
C ASN A 262 13.44 -17.72 13.70
N SER A 263 14.51 -16.92 13.71
CA SER A 263 15.38 -16.73 14.87
C SER A 263 14.62 -16.12 16.06
N TRP A 264 13.76 -15.11 15.83
CA TRP A 264 12.92 -14.53 16.87
C TRP A 264 11.90 -15.51 17.44
N THR A 265 11.30 -16.36 16.61
CA THR A 265 10.37 -17.40 17.05
C THR A 265 11.06 -18.41 17.95
N MET A 266 12.24 -18.92 17.54
CA MET A 266 13.06 -19.84 18.34
C MET A 266 13.46 -19.25 19.72
N LEU A 267 13.75 -17.94 19.79
CA LEU A 267 14.10 -17.27 21.04
C LEU A 267 12.87 -17.11 21.98
N LYS A 268 11.68 -16.86 21.43
CA LYS A 268 10.44 -16.78 22.19
C LYS A 268 10.05 -18.14 22.77
N ASP A 269 10.21 -19.22 22.00
CA ASP A 269 9.88 -20.56 22.43
C ASP A 269 10.84 -21.06 23.55
N LYS A 270 12.11 -20.67 23.49
CA LYS A 270 13.08 -20.94 24.57
C LYS A 270 12.80 -20.17 25.88
N LYS A 271 12.06 -19.07 25.83
CA LYS A 271 11.69 -18.24 26.99
C LYS A 271 10.38 -18.67 27.68
N LYS A 272 9.63 -19.62 27.12
CA LYS A 272 8.47 -20.19 27.83
C LYS A 272 9.01 -21.14 28.90
N PRO A 273 8.79 -20.87 30.21
CA PRO A 273 9.14 -21.81 31.27
C PRO A 273 8.31 -23.08 31.05
N ASN A 274 8.99 -24.24 31.16
CA ASN A 274 8.29 -25.53 31.21
C ASN A 274 7.34 -25.50 32.39
N SER A 275 6.06 -25.35 32.13
CA SER A 275 4.97 -25.51 33.10
C SER A 275 4.53 -26.96 33.12
#